data_968712e5eabdda5beec6ca5605b24393
#
_entry.id   968712e5eabdda5beec6ca5605b24393
#
_cell.length_a   1.000
_cell.length_b   1.000
_cell.length_c   1.000
_cell.angle_alpha   90.00
_cell.angle_beta   90.00
_cell.angle_gamma   90.00
#
_symmetry.space_group_name_H-M   'P 1'
#
loop_
_entity.id
_entity.type
_entity.pdbx_description
1 polymer ?
#
loop_
_entity_poly.entity_id
_entity_poly.type
_entity_poly.pdbx_seq_one_letter_code
_entity_poly.pdbx_strand_id
1 'polypeptide(L)'
;MVRSIKEQHGIKCRRHKRFKVTTDSNHNKLVYPNVLDQKFDAKRPNESWVSDITYIWTNEGWLYLAGVKDLYTKELVGYAINKRMTADLVCKALNMAIKNKRPSKGLIVHSDRGSQYCSHAYHKTIKQHQFIGSMSGKGNCFDNAPIESFWGTLKNELVYHQDYKTRFEAISDIIGYIELYYNQTRIQKGLSYKSPRQMWFDYYRQAA
;
A
#
# COMPACT_ATOMS: atom_id res chain seq x y z
N MET A 1 9.25 23.65 -24.40
CA MET A 1 7.80 23.49 -24.51
C MET A 1 7.08 23.25 -23.18
N VAL A 2 7.25 22.15 -22.46
CA VAL A 2 6.55 21.90 -21.16
C VAL A 2 6.84 22.94 -20.08
N ARG A 3 8.10 23.40 -19.96
CA ARG A 3 8.50 24.43 -18.98
C ARG A 3 7.80 25.77 -19.26
N SER A 4 7.78 26.20 -20.51
CA SER A 4 7.13 27.43 -20.97
C SER A 4 5.62 27.40 -20.68
N ILE A 5 4.94 26.30 -20.95
CA ILE A 5 3.50 26.13 -20.65
C ILE A 5 3.23 26.23 -19.13
N LYS A 6 4.07 25.59 -18.31
CA LYS A 6 3.94 25.69 -16.85
C LYS A 6 4.11 27.11 -16.33
N GLU A 7 5.08 27.84 -16.86
CA GLU A 7 5.35 29.26 -16.49
C GLU A 7 4.16 30.14 -16.93
N GLN A 8 3.68 29.95 -18.15
CA GLN A 8 2.57 30.71 -18.74
C GLN A 8 1.25 30.54 -17.98
N HIS A 9 0.98 29.32 -17.47
CA HIS A 9 -0.24 28.99 -16.72
C HIS A 9 -0.05 28.97 -15.20
N GLY A 10 1.08 29.42 -14.67
CA GLY A 10 1.35 29.47 -13.24
C GLY A 10 1.37 28.07 -12.56
N ILE A 11 1.55 27.00 -13.33
CA ILE A 11 1.54 25.61 -12.83
C ILE A 11 2.83 25.36 -12.06
N LYS A 12 2.71 25.24 -10.74
CA LYS A 12 3.83 24.93 -9.84
C LYS A 12 3.71 23.54 -9.28
N CYS A 13 4.83 22.81 -9.28
CA CYS A 13 4.92 21.54 -8.58
C CYS A 13 4.84 21.79 -7.06
N ARG A 14 3.86 21.24 -6.37
CA ARG A 14 3.81 21.32 -4.90
C ARG A 14 4.89 20.39 -4.34
N ARG A 15 5.93 20.99 -3.73
CA ARG A 15 6.91 20.24 -2.94
C ARG A 15 6.32 20.00 -1.54
N HIS A 16 6.09 18.76 -1.16
CA HIS A 16 5.67 18.42 0.19
C HIS A 16 6.84 18.46 1.16
N LYS A 17 6.55 19.01 2.35
CA LYS A 17 7.51 19.12 3.44
C LYS A 17 7.83 17.73 4.01
N ARG A 18 9.04 17.62 4.53
CA ARG A 18 9.75 16.53 5.18
C ARG A 18 8.91 15.35 5.68
N PHE A 19 9.37 14.17 5.30
CA PHE A 19 9.01 12.86 5.83
C PHE A 19 9.16 12.83 7.36
N LYS A 20 8.13 12.36 8.06
CA LYS A 20 8.19 12.08 9.50
C LYS A 20 8.40 10.57 9.67
N VAL A 21 9.47 10.18 10.37
CA VAL A 21 9.67 8.78 10.76
C VAL A 21 8.55 8.40 11.72
N THR A 22 7.71 7.46 11.32
CA THR A 22 6.53 7.01 12.07
C THR A 22 6.67 5.59 12.59
N THR A 23 7.70 4.86 12.16
CA THR A 23 7.91 3.47 12.50
C THR A 23 8.95 3.37 13.60
N ASP A 24 8.55 2.90 14.78
CA ASP A 24 9.48 2.45 15.81
C ASP A 24 9.89 1.00 15.50
N SER A 25 11.11 0.85 14.97
CA SER A 25 11.73 -0.45 14.69
C SER A 25 12.62 -0.95 15.85
N ASN A 26 12.67 -0.22 16.97
CA ASN A 26 13.53 -0.53 18.10
C ASN A 26 12.79 -1.39 19.13
N HIS A 27 12.53 -2.64 18.79
CA HIS A 27 11.83 -3.59 19.67
C HIS A 27 12.42 -5.00 19.54
N ASN A 28 12.29 -5.82 20.59
CA ASN A 28 12.75 -7.22 20.65
C ASN A 28 11.72 -8.24 20.14
N LYS A 29 10.82 -7.84 19.22
CA LYS A 29 9.84 -8.75 18.64
C LYS A 29 10.45 -9.57 17.52
N LEU A 30 9.84 -10.71 17.21
CA LEU A 30 10.23 -11.56 16.09
C LEU A 30 10.14 -10.81 14.77
N VAL A 31 11.21 -10.82 13.99
CA VAL A 31 11.32 -10.18 12.66
C VAL A 31 11.58 -11.26 11.62
N TYR A 32 10.88 -11.22 10.51
CA TYR A 32 11.17 -12.10 9.37
C TYR A 32 12.43 -11.63 8.61
N PRO A 33 13.17 -12.55 7.98
CA PRO A 33 14.27 -12.17 7.08
C PRO A 33 13.73 -11.38 5.88
N ASN A 34 14.59 -10.60 5.22
CA ASN A 34 14.23 -9.92 3.98
C ASN A 34 14.32 -10.92 2.80
N VAL A 35 13.22 -11.62 2.53
CA VAL A 35 13.11 -12.60 1.45
C VAL A 35 12.82 -11.92 0.12
N LEU A 36 12.06 -10.81 0.13
CA LEU A 36 11.71 -10.06 -1.08
C LEU A 36 12.93 -9.42 -1.74
N ASP A 37 13.86 -8.89 -0.91
CA ASP A 37 15.17 -8.39 -1.33
C ASP A 37 15.09 -7.45 -2.56
N GLN A 38 14.16 -6.48 -2.50
CA GLN A 38 13.88 -5.49 -3.57
C GLN A 38 13.53 -6.11 -4.94
N LYS A 39 13.19 -7.40 -5.00
CA LYS A 39 12.74 -8.07 -6.24
C LYS A 39 11.26 -7.77 -6.48
N PHE A 40 11.00 -6.58 -6.98
CA PHE A 40 9.62 -6.07 -7.17
C PHE A 40 8.95 -6.50 -8.48
N ASP A 41 9.66 -7.28 -9.31
CA ASP A 41 9.18 -7.78 -10.61
C ASP A 41 8.50 -9.15 -10.47
N ALA A 42 7.33 -9.17 -9.81
CA ALA A 42 6.50 -10.36 -9.74
C ALA A 42 6.05 -10.80 -11.15
N LYS A 43 6.00 -12.13 -11.39
CA LYS A 43 5.66 -12.71 -12.70
C LYS A 43 4.18 -13.05 -12.83
N ARG A 44 3.45 -13.08 -11.73
CA ARG A 44 2.02 -13.43 -11.68
C ARG A 44 1.31 -12.72 -10.52
N PRO A 45 -0.02 -12.56 -10.60
CA PRO A 45 -0.81 -12.10 -9.46
C PRO A 45 -0.62 -13.00 -8.24
N ASN A 46 -0.62 -12.38 -7.05
CA ASN A 46 -0.50 -13.08 -5.77
C ASN A 46 0.82 -13.88 -5.59
N GLU A 47 1.89 -13.45 -6.24
CA GLU A 47 3.24 -13.97 -6.00
C GLU A 47 3.90 -13.27 -4.81
N SER A 48 3.80 -11.96 -4.77
CA SER A 48 4.34 -11.12 -3.71
C SER A 48 3.45 -9.92 -3.43
N TRP A 49 3.15 -9.70 -2.16
CA TRP A 49 2.45 -8.53 -1.66
C TRP A 49 3.35 -7.69 -0.78
N VAL A 50 3.20 -6.37 -0.86
CA VAL A 50 3.85 -5.42 0.06
C VAL A 50 2.80 -4.73 0.90
N SER A 51 3.12 -4.48 2.17
CA SER A 51 2.19 -3.88 3.13
C SER A 51 2.85 -2.75 3.90
N ASP A 52 2.10 -1.67 4.15
CA ASP A 52 2.56 -0.52 4.91
C ASP A 52 1.38 0.26 5.49
N ILE A 53 1.66 1.19 6.40
CA ILE A 53 0.68 2.10 7.01
C ILE A 53 1.02 3.53 6.63
N THR A 54 0.01 4.25 6.14
CA THR A 54 0.09 5.71 6.00
C THR A 54 -0.91 6.41 6.93
N TYR A 55 -0.79 7.72 7.06
CA TYR A 55 -1.66 8.53 7.89
C TYR A 55 -2.16 9.76 7.14
N ILE A 56 -3.38 10.15 7.43
CA ILE A 56 -4.11 11.27 6.86
C ILE A 56 -4.57 12.17 8.02
N TRP A 57 -4.42 13.47 7.86
CA TRP A 57 -4.91 14.44 8.82
C TRP A 57 -6.37 14.79 8.53
N THR A 58 -7.17 14.92 9.59
CA THR A 58 -8.52 15.48 9.59
C THR A 58 -8.67 16.43 10.77
N ASN A 59 -9.69 17.29 10.78
CA ASN A 59 -9.92 18.18 11.92
C ASN A 59 -10.32 17.43 13.19
N GLU A 60 -10.75 16.17 13.08
CA GLU A 60 -10.95 15.26 14.23
C GLU A 60 -9.66 14.54 14.67
N GLY A 61 -8.53 14.83 14.05
CA GLY A 61 -7.22 14.22 14.30
C GLY A 61 -6.82 13.14 13.28
N TRP A 62 -5.76 12.41 13.59
CA TRP A 62 -5.16 11.44 12.68
C TRP A 62 -6.10 10.27 12.33
N LEU A 63 -6.01 9.88 11.08
CA LEU A 63 -6.59 8.67 10.50
C LEU A 63 -5.47 7.83 9.92
N TYR A 64 -5.45 6.53 10.21
CA TYR A 64 -4.43 5.58 9.74
C TYR A 64 -5.04 4.63 8.72
N LEU A 65 -4.32 4.44 7.62
CA LEU A 65 -4.68 3.54 6.53
C LEU A 65 -3.57 2.51 6.37
N ALA A 66 -3.87 1.24 6.66
CA ALA A 66 -3.02 0.11 6.30
C ALA A 66 -3.43 -0.41 4.93
N GLY A 67 -2.46 -0.75 4.09
CA GLY A 67 -2.70 -1.28 2.76
C GLY A 67 -1.87 -2.51 2.46
N VAL A 68 -2.39 -3.36 1.59
CA VAL A 68 -1.71 -4.51 1.01
C VAL A 68 -1.79 -4.38 -0.50
N LYS A 69 -0.64 -4.34 -1.17
CA LYS A 69 -0.52 -4.12 -2.61
C LYS A 69 0.11 -5.33 -3.29
N ASP A 70 -0.51 -5.81 -4.34
CA ASP A 70 0.04 -6.85 -5.21
C ASP A 70 1.13 -6.27 -6.12
N LEU A 71 2.28 -6.95 -6.19
CA LEU A 71 3.42 -6.44 -6.96
C LEU A 71 3.28 -6.67 -8.46
N TYR A 72 2.48 -7.62 -8.92
CA TYR A 72 2.26 -7.85 -10.34
C TYR A 72 1.22 -6.87 -10.90
N THR A 73 0.02 -6.88 -10.35
CA THR A 73 -1.08 -6.06 -10.84
C THR A 73 -0.99 -4.60 -10.40
N LYS A 74 -0.18 -4.30 -9.38
CA LYS A 74 -0.12 -3.01 -8.66
C LYS A 74 -1.44 -2.63 -7.97
N GLU A 75 -2.40 -3.57 -7.88
CA GLU A 75 -3.68 -3.40 -7.20
C GLU A 75 -3.50 -3.28 -5.69
N LEU A 76 -4.24 -2.39 -5.04
CA LEU A 76 -4.40 -2.42 -3.59
C LEU A 76 -5.46 -3.49 -3.27
N VAL A 77 -4.99 -4.70 -2.97
CA VAL A 77 -5.83 -5.91 -2.81
C VAL A 77 -6.56 -6.00 -1.48
N GLY A 78 -6.08 -5.25 -0.49
CA GLY A 78 -6.74 -5.13 0.81
C GLY A 78 -6.27 -3.89 1.55
N TYR A 79 -7.15 -3.35 2.38
CA TYR A 79 -6.86 -2.20 3.22
C TYR A 79 -7.75 -2.18 4.46
N ALA A 80 -7.34 -1.39 5.45
CA ALA A 80 -8.16 -1.08 6.62
C ALA A 80 -7.87 0.35 7.08
N ILE A 81 -8.90 1.02 7.61
CA ILE A 81 -8.81 2.41 8.06
C ILE A 81 -9.26 2.49 9.52
N ASN A 82 -8.51 3.20 10.36
CA ASN A 82 -8.86 3.38 11.77
C ASN A 82 -8.25 4.67 12.35
N LYS A 83 -8.81 5.15 13.46
CA LYS A 83 -8.27 6.26 14.28
C LYS A 83 -7.03 5.89 15.11
N ARG A 84 -6.66 4.62 15.18
CA ARG A 84 -5.51 4.10 15.93
C ARG A 84 -4.66 3.21 15.06
N MET A 85 -3.34 3.36 15.15
CA MET A 85 -2.34 2.54 14.46
C MET A 85 -2.00 1.30 15.29
N THR A 86 -2.83 0.27 15.21
CA THR A 86 -2.73 -0.96 16.00
C THR A 86 -2.36 -2.18 15.15
N ALA A 87 -1.97 -3.29 15.78
CA ALA A 87 -1.79 -4.57 15.09
C ALA A 87 -3.09 -5.06 14.42
N ASP A 88 -4.26 -4.78 15.01
CA ASP A 88 -5.57 -5.10 14.43
C ASP A 88 -5.78 -4.44 13.06
N LEU A 89 -5.28 -3.21 12.88
CA LEU A 89 -5.38 -2.48 11.61
C LEU A 89 -4.71 -3.25 10.47
N VAL A 90 -3.47 -3.68 10.65
CA VAL A 90 -2.70 -4.41 9.63
C VAL A 90 -3.25 -5.81 9.41
N CYS A 91 -3.74 -6.47 10.46
CA CYS A 91 -4.41 -7.77 10.35
C CYS A 91 -5.71 -7.67 9.53
N LYS A 92 -6.52 -6.64 9.74
CA LYS A 92 -7.74 -6.40 8.95
C LYS A 92 -7.43 -6.16 7.47
N ALA A 93 -6.40 -5.35 7.17
CA ALA A 93 -5.97 -5.13 5.79
C ALA A 93 -5.53 -6.44 5.12
N LEU A 94 -4.71 -7.24 5.79
CA LEU A 94 -4.26 -8.53 5.28
C LEU A 94 -5.42 -9.53 5.11
N ASN A 95 -6.33 -9.63 6.08
CA ASN A 95 -7.49 -10.50 5.99
C ASN A 95 -8.45 -10.10 4.86
N MET A 96 -8.64 -8.80 4.61
CA MET A 96 -9.39 -8.32 3.45
C MET A 96 -8.73 -8.78 2.14
N ALA A 97 -7.40 -8.61 2.01
CA ALA A 97 -6.64 -9.06 0.84
C ALA A 97 -6.79 -10.57 0.60
N ILE A 98 -6.65 -11.37 1.66
CA ILE A 98 -6.81 -12.83 1.61
C ILE A 98 -8.22 -13.21 1.15
N LYS A 99 -9.25 -12.60 1.73
CA LYS A 99 -10.66 -12.85 1.37
C LYS A 99 -10.94 -12.52 -0.10
N ASN A 100 -10.42 -11.38 -0.57
CA ASN A 100 -10.65 -10.89 -1.93
C ASN A 100 -9.93 -11.71 -2.99
N LYS A 101 -8.69 -12.11 -2.73
CA LYS A 101 -7.81 -12.72 -3.74
C LYS A 101 -7.61 -14.22 -3.59
N ARG A 102 -7.88 -14.80 -2.41
CA ARG A 102 -7.73 -16.23 -2.09
C ARG A 102 -6.39 -16.78 -2.60
N PRO A 103 -5.26 -16.18 -2.21
CA PRO A 103 -3.95 -16.55 -2.74
C PRO A 103 -3.58 -17.98 -2.31
N SER A 104 -2.77 -18.62 -3.14
CA SER A 104 -2.20 -19.93 -2.80
C SER A 104 -1.15 -19.80 -1.70
N LYS A 105 -0.84 -20.92 -1.03
CA LYS A 105 0.31 -21.02 -0.14
C LYS A 105 1.60 -20.61 -0.83
N GLY A 106 2.57 -20.11 -0.07
CA GLY A 106 3.87 -19.65 -0.60
C GLY A 106 3.89 -18.21 -1.10
N LEU A 107 2.76 -17.46 -1.02
CA LEU A 107 2.75 -16.02 -1.25
C LEU A 107 3.76 -15.32 -0.32
N ILE A 108 4.63 -14.47 -0.87
CA ILE A 108 5.49 -13.60 -0.08
C ILE A 108 4.69 -12.38 0.39
N VAL A 109 4.65 -12.16 1.71
CA VAL A 109 4.02 -10.96 2.29
C VAL A 109 5.12 -10.14 2.98
N HIS A 110 5.46 -8.99 2.37
CA HIS A 110 6.51 -8.11 2.82
C HIS A 110 5.96 -6.86 3.52
N SER A 111 6.64 -6.43 4.56
CA SER A 111 6.35 -5.19 5.29
C SER A 111 7.61 -4.54 5.84
N ASP A 112 7.48 -3.34 6.41
CA ASP A 112 8.52 -2.80 7.28
C ASP A 112 8.60 -3.57 8.61
N ARG A 113 9.53 -3.15 9.50
CA ARG A 113 9.70 -3.71 10.85
C ARG A 113 8.85 -2.99 11.91
N GLY A 114 7.77 -2.34 11.53
CA GLY A 114 6.89 -1.69 12.50
C GLY A 114 6.32 -2.68 13.50
N SER A 115 6.17 -2.24 14.75
CA SER A 115 5.70 -3.09 15.85
C SER A 115 4.35 -3.77 15.60
N GLN A 116 3.54 -3.22 14.69
CA GLN A 116 2.26 -3.75 14.25
C GLN A 116 2.45 -5.04 13.43
N TYR A 117 3.41 -5.03 12.49
CA TYR A 117 3.75 -6.18 11.65
C TYR A 117 4.51 -7.26 12.41
N CYS A 118 5.24 -6.87 13.47
CA CYS A 118 5.91 -7.81 14.37
C CYS A 118 4.98 -8.36 15.47
N SER A 119 3.67 -8.18 15.36
CA SER A 119 2.70 -8.68 16.33
C SER A 119 2.44 -10.18 16.16
N HIS A 120 2.16 -10.86 17.27
CA HIS A 120 1.80 -12.28 17.26
C HIS A 120 0.58 -12.57 16.36
N ALA A 121 -0.42 -11.68 16.37
CA ALA A 121 -1.62 -11.82 15.55
C ALA A 121 -1.30 -11.81 14.04
N TYR A 122 -0.44 -10.89 13.61
CA TYR A 122 -0.02 -10.81 12.21
C TYR A 122 0.78 -12.05 11.79
N HIS A 123 1.76 -12.48 12.60
CA HIS A 123 2.55 -13.69 12.34
C HIS A 123 1.68 -14.95 12.34
N LYS A 124 0.65 -15.03 13.22
CA LYS A 124 -0.31 -16.12 13.22
C LYS A 124 -1.05 -16.23 11.89
N THR A 125 -1.52 -15.08 11.34
CA THR A 125 -2.20 -15.05 10.03
C THR A 125 -1.26 -15.53 8.90
N ILE A 126 -0.01 -15.03 8.84
CA ILE A 126 0.99 -15.48 7.88
C ILE A 126 1.17 -17.00 7.93
N LYS A 127 1.32 -17.55 9.14
CA LYS A 127 1.54 -18.97 9.37
C LYS A 127 0.34 -19.83 9.00
N GLN A 128 -0.87 -19.41 9.38
CA GLN A 128 -2.11 -20.13 9.10
C GLN A 128 -2.37 -20.30 7.60
N HIS A 129 -2.01 -19.31 6.80
CA HIS A 129 -2.16 -19.35 5.35
C HIS A 129 -0.94 -19.92 4.61
N GLN A 130 0.08 -20.37 5.36
CA GLN A 130 1.33 -20.90 4.80
C GLN A 130 2.02 -19.90 3.86
N PHE A 131 1.97 -18.61 4.21
CA PHE A 131 2.67 -17.55 3.49
C PHE A 131 4.11 -17.42 3.96
N ILE A 132 4.94 -16.79 3.15
CA ILE A 132 6.33 -16.47 3.45
C ILE A 132 6.38 -15.04 3.96
N GLY A 133 6.62 -14.85 5.26
CA GLY A 133 6.82 -13.54 5.84
C GLY A 133 8.17 -12.95 5.41
N SER A 134 8.17 -11.67 5.05
CA SER A 134 9.37 -10.93 4.68
C SER A 134 9.32 -9.53 5.30
N MET A 135 10.45 -9.00 5.76
CA MET A 135 10.54 -7.66 6.33
C MET A 135 11.78 -6.92 5.85
N SER A 136 11.63 -5.61 5.67
CA SER A 136 12.71 -4.70 5.28
C SER A 136 13.95 -4.83 6.15
N GLY A 137 15.12 -4.57 5.61
CA GLY A 137 16.35 -4.36 6.38
C GLY A 137 16.21 -3.19 7.36
N LYS A 138 16.94 -3.22 8.48
CA LYS A 138 16.92 -2.12 9.47
C LYS A 138 17.39 -0.82 8.80
N GLY A 139 16.54 0.20 8.78
CA GLY A 139 16.84 1.52 8.19
C GLY A 139 16.84 1.57 6.66
N ASN A 140 16.46 0.50 5.97
CA ASN A 140 16.39 0.50 4.50
C ASN A 140 14.96 0.79 4.02
N CYS A 141 14.69 2.07 3.68
CA CYS A 141 13.40 2.51 3.16
C CYS A 141 13.10 2.00 1.73
N PHE A 142 14.14 1.62 0.96
CA PHE A 142 13.93 1.16 -0.41
C PHE A 142 13.27 -0.22 -0.49
N ASP A 143 13.33 -1.00 0.58
CA ASP A 143 12.77 -2.36 0.60
C ASP A 143 11.24 -2.38 0.50
N ASN A 144 10.55 -1.25 0.79
CA ASN A 144 9.09 -1.13 0.73
C ASN A 144 8.61 -0.06 -0.27
N ALA A 145 9.50 0.38 -1.17
CA ALA A 145 9.26 1.46 -2.13
C ALA A 145 7.96 1.33 -2.97
N PRO A 146 7.50 0.13 -3.39
CA PRO A 146 6.29 0.03 -4.22
C PRO A 146 5.01 0.51 -3.53
N ILE A 147 4.85 0.27 -2.22
CA ILE A 147 3.66 0.75 -1.51
C ILE A 147 3.83 2.19 -1.03
N GLU A 148 5.06 2.64 -0.70
CA GLU A 148 5.35 4.05 -0.44
C GLU A 148 5.03 4.92 -1.65
N SER A 149 5.36 4.45 -2.85
CA SER A 149 4.98 5.11 -4.10
C SER A 149 3.47 5.22 -4.28
N PHE A 150 2.71 4.20 -3.87
CA PHE A 150 1.24 4.27 -3.88
C PHE A 150 0.72 5.31 -2.89
N TRP A 151 1.29 5.40 -1.67
CA TRP A 151 0.92 6.46 -0.74
C TRP A 151 1.20 7.86 -1.27
N GLY A 152 2.33 8.03 -1.95
CA GLY A 152 2.63 9.28 -2.67
C GLY A 152 1.57 9.61 -3.70
N THR A 153 1.14 8.63 -4.49
CA THR A 153 0.09 8.78 -5.50
C THR A 153 -1.25 9.17 -4.86
N LEU A 154 -1.72 8.41 -3.86
CA LEU A 154 -2.97 8.70 -3.14
C LEU A 154 -2.97 10.12 -2.53
N LYS A 155 -1.85 10.49 -1.89
CA LYS A 155 -1.75 11.80 -1.25
C LYS A 155 -1.72 12.94 -2.27
N ASN A 156 -0.98 12.78 -3.36
CA ASN A 156 -0.87 13.81 -4.39
C ASN A 156 -2.14 13.97 -5.23
N GLU A 157 -2.84 12.87 -5.52
CA GLU A 157 -4.01 12.91 -6.39
C GLU A 157 -5.32 13.18 -5.63
N LEU A 158 -5.37 12.88 -4.33
CA LEU A 158 -6.57 13.07 -3.50
C LEU A 158 -6.29 13.91 -2.25
N VAL A 159 -5.54 13.37 -1.27
CA VAL A 159 -5.53 13.87 0.10
C VAL A 159 -5.09 15.32 0.22
N TYR A 160 -4.07 15.74 -0.55
CA TYR A 160 -3.54 17.09 -0.46
C TYR A 160 -4.40 18.18 -1.12
N HIS A 161 -5.45 17.77 -1.79
CA HIS A 161 -6.46 18.68 -2.36
C HIS A 161 -7.67 18.88 -1.45
N GLN A 162 -7.72 18.15 -0.33
CA GLN A 162 -8.85 18.17 0.60
C GLN A 162 -8.47 18.80 1.93
N ASP A 163 -9.48 19.39 2.60
CA ASP A 163 -9.43 19.83 3.99
C ASP A 163 -10.55 19.08 4.76
N TYR A 164 -10.26 17.83 5.12
CA TYR A 164 -11.23 16.95 5.75
C TYR A 164 -11.66 17.46 7.13
N LYS A 165 -12.93 17.77 7.27
CA LYS A 165 -13.52 18.18 8.55
C LYS A 165 -13.67 16.98 9.47
N THR A 166 -14.07 15.83 8.94
CA THR A 166 -14.33 14.62 9.70
C THR A 166 -13.51 13.43 9.15
N ARG A 167 -13.30 12.43 10.01
CA ARG A 167 -12.73 11.14 9.57
C ARG A 167 -13.64 10.42 8.58
N PHE A 168 -14.96 10.60 8.71
CA PHE A 168 -15.94 9.98 7.82
C PHE A 168 -15.77 10.47 6.39
N GLU A 169 -15.64 11.79 6.17
CA GLU A 169 -15.35 12.34 4.84
C GLU A 169 -14.08 11.75 4.24
N ALA A 170 -12.97 11.74 5.00
CA ALA A 170 -11.71 11.18 4.55
C ALA A 170 -11.82 9.69 4.21
N ILE A 171 -12.55 8.90 5.01
CA ILE A 171 -12.78 7.47 4.78
C ILE A 171 -13.55 7.26 3.48
N SER A 172 -14.64 8.00 3.27
CA SER A 172 -15.47 7.90 2.07
C SER A 172 -14.67 8.19 0.80
N ASP A 173 -13.92 9.28 0.78
CA ASP A 173 -13.10 9.68 -0.37
C ASP A 173 -11.99 8.68 -0.67
N ILE A 174 -11.30 8.19 0.38
CA ILE A 174 -10.22 7.22 0.23
C ILE A 174 -10.75 5.90 -0.33
N ILE A 175 -11.89 5.40 0.18
CA ILE A 175 -12.53 4.19 -0.34
C ILE A 175 -12.93 4.39 -1.80
N GLY A 176 -13.59 5.50 -2.13
CA GLY A 176 -13.97 5.83 -3.50
C GLY A 176 -12.77 5.90 -4.44
N TYR A 177 -11.68 6.54 -4.00
CA TYR A 177 -10.44 6.61 -4.76
C TYR A 177 -9.83 5.22 -5.02
N ILE A 178 -9.74 4.36 -3.99
CA ILE A 178 -9.14 3.03 -4.12
C ILE A 178 -10.01 2.12 -5.00
N GLU A 179 -11.30 2.01 -4.68
CA GLU A 179 -12.18 1.02 -5.30
C GLU A 179 -12.66 1.42 -6.70
N LEU A 180 -12.99 2.69 -6.90
CA LEU A 180 -13.61 3.14 -8.15
C LEU A 180 -12.60 3.71 -9.14
N TYR A 181 -11.54 4.33 -8.67
CA TYR A 181 -10.57 4.99 -9.53
C TYR A 181 -9.25 4.23 -9.64
N TYR A 182 -8.47 4.11 -8.54
CA TYR A 182 -7.11 3.57 -8.59
C TYR A 182 -7.07 2.13 -9.11
N ASN A 183 -7.87 1.25 -8.54
CA ASN A 183 -7.89 -0.15 -8.92
C ASN A 183 -8.56 -0.38 -10.29
N GLN A 184 -9.62 0.37 -10.62
CA GLN A 184 -10.46 0.09 -11.79
C GLN A 184 -9.99 0.81 -13.05
N THR A 185 -9.66 2.10 -12.96
CA THR A 185 -9.53 2.96 -14.14
C THR A 185 -8.19 3.66 -14.26
N ARG A 186 -7.47 3.88 -13.14
CA ARG A 186 -6.21 4.61 -13.16
C ARG A 186 -5.14 3.85 -13.94
N ILE A 187 -4.79 4.36 -15.12
CA ILE A 187 -3.73 3.79 -15.95
C ILE A 187 -2.35 4.05 -15.33
N GLN A 188 -1.42 3.10 -15.48
CA GLN A 188 -0.07 3.17 -14.94
C GLN A 188 0.97 2.84 -16.01
N LYS A 189 2.00 3.68 -16.15
CA LYS A 189 3.09 3.44 -17.11
C LYS A 189 3.76 2.09 -16.89
N GLY A 190 4.00 1.70 -15.62
CA GLY A 190 4.58 0.41 -15.25
C GLY A 190 3.70 -0.82 -15.55
N LEU A 191 2.45 -0.61 -15.97
CA LEU A 191 1.52 -1.64 -16.43
C LEU A 191 1.19 -1.46 -17.93
N SER A 192 2.10 -0.90 -18.71
CA SER A 192 1.88 -0.60 -20.13
C SER A 192 0.59 0.20 -20.38
N TYR A 193 0.37 1.21 -19.53
CA TYR A 193 -0.82 2.09 -19.54
C TYR A 193 -2.16 1.37 -19.30
N LYS A 194 -2.12 0.26 -18.58
CA LYS A 194 -3.32 -0.44 -18.09
C LYS A 194 -3.63 -0.06 -16.65
N SER A 195 -4.89 -0.26 -16.24
CA SER A 195 -5.24 -0.22 -14.81
C SER A 195 -4.88 -1.53 -14.11
N PRO A 196 -4.78 -1.55 -12.78
CA PRO A 196 -4.60 -2.77 -11.99
C PRO A 196 -5.62 -3.85 -12.35
N ARG A 197 -6.88 -3.47 -12.51
CA ARG A 197 -7.98 -4.37 -12.86
C ARG A 197 -7.83 -4.97 -14.26
N GLN A 198 -7.44 -4.16 -15.24
CA GLN A 198 -7.16 -4.65 -16.60
C GLN A 198 -6.01 -5.65 -16.59
N MET A 199 -4.93 -5.36 -15.81
CA MET A 199 -3.79 -6.27 -15.68
C MET A 199 -4.18 -7.62 -15.08
N TRP A 200 -5.08 -7.63 -14.09
CA TRP A 200 -5.66 -8.83 -13.52
C TRP A 200 -6.41 -9.65 -14.56
N PHE A 201 -7.33 -9.04 -15.29
CA PHE A 201 -8.12 -9.71 -16.32
C PHE A 201 -7.28 -10.26 -17.45
N ASP A 202 -6.29 -9.51 -17.92
CA ASP A 202 -5.42 -9.93 -19.01
C ASP A 202 -4.61 -11.17 -18.63
N TYR A 203 -4.12 -11.22 -17.39
CA TYR A 203 -3.39 -12.40 -16.92
C TYR A 203 -4.26 -13.67 -16.96
N TYR A 204 -5.45 -13.63 -16.39
CA TYR A 204 -6.32 -14.81 -16.31
C TYR A 204 -6.94 -15.19 -17.67
N ARG A 205 -7.17 -14.23 -18.55
CA ARG A 205 -7.62 -14.51 -19.92
C ARG A 205 -6.54 -15.19 -20.76
N GLN A 206 -5.26 -14.90 -20.53
CA GLN A 206 -4.15 -15.58 -21.22
C GLN A 206 -3.87 -16.97 -20.64
N ALA A 207 -4.26 -17.24 -19.41
CA ALA A 207 -4.07 -18.51 -18.73
C ALA A 207 -5.23 -19.50 -18.93
N ALA A 208 -6.33 -19.09 -19.55
CA ALA A 208 -7.51 -19.88 -19.89
C ALA A 208 -7.42 -20.39 -21.33
#